data_c546e5cf9be539f7f837130450e1825f
#
_entry.id   c546e5cf9be539f7f837130450e1825f
#
_cell.length_a   1.000
_cell.length_b   1.000
_cell.length_c   1.000
_cell.angle_alpha   90.00
_cell.angle_beta   90.00
_cell.angle_gamma   90.00
#
_symmetry.space_group_name_H-M   'P 1'
#
loop_
_entity.id
_entity.type
_entity.pdbx_description
1 polymer ?
#
loop_
_entity_poly.entity_id
_entity_poly.type
_entity_poly.pdbx_seq_one_letter_code
_entity_poly.pdbx_strand_id
1 'polypeptide(L)'
;MGEGPGYECSGNKLRNIFPSLFTEYSLISMTNYEIADHFSLLSKLMDIHGENSFKSKSYSNAAFNIEKLPKEIREMDDAELFSVRGIGENTGQKIKELVTTGKLSQLEKLLATTPEGILEMLQIKGLGPKKIAVIWKEMSIETLGELEYACNENRLAAVKGFGAKTQENVLQSIRYYQQNQGFHLWAEVEAIANAIMPQLQKAYPNNLFSLTGGIRRQLETVEWIDIISDLDKEKVKAQFETIADTAIEEEPNERLIVKMPNQPTLKFHLTDTTHYYTNLFTSTGSEEFMSAFFDKYQLPEAAKSEEEIFSTNGLQYIPAAMRETADILQKAADNSLNEIIKAEDIKGIIHSHSTWSDGLNTLEQMAKAAIDKGFEYLVISDHSQVAFYANGLSAERVAAQHQEIDTLNDKLKPFKIFKSIEADILGDGNLDYNSRVLETFDLVIASVHSNLKMSLDKAMDRVLTAVSNPYTTILGHPTGRLLLSRAGYPLDHKKVIDACAENNVVIEINAHPRRLDIDWRWIEYAMERGVLLSIDPDAHSVNGFNDVYYGAMIAQKGGLTAKNNLSSFTLAEFENFLEKYKEKKRSKVFA
;
A
#
# COMPACT_ATOMS: atom_id res chain seq x y z
N MET A 1 10.06 63.56 -24.57
CA MET A 1 8.93 63.35 -23.64
C MET A 1 8.03 62.30 -24.26
N GLY A 2 8.06 61.13 -23.76
CA GLY A 2 7.27 59.99 -24.18
C GLY A 2 7.51 58.89 -23.18
N GLU A 3 6.60 58.80 -22.21
CA GLU A 3 6.61 57.77 -21.19
C GLU A 3 6.32 56.40 -21.83
N GLY A 4 7.21 55.41 -21.60
CA GLY A 4 7.01 54.02 -21.96
C GLY A 4 6.10 53.35 -20.96
N PRO A 5 5.31 52.33 -21.38
CA PRO A 5 4.37 51.67 -20.49
C PRO A 5 5.11 50.85 -19.43
N GLY A 6 4.80 51.16 -18.14
CA GLY A 6 5.26 50.40 -17.00
C GLY A 6 4.73 48.97 -17.03
N TYR A 7 5.62 48.00 -17.00
CA TYR A 7 5.29 46.60 -16.73
C TYR A 7 4.91 46.48 -15.25
N GLU A 8 3.61 46.54 -14.93
CA GLU A 8 3.11 46.05 -13.65
C GLU A 8 3.37 44.54 -13.56
N CYS A 9 4.21 44.17 -12.66
CA CYS A 9 4.42 42.78 -12.26
C CYS A 9 3.08 42.14 -11.85
N SER A 10 2.68 41.13 -12.62
CA SER A 10 1.47 40.32 -12.41
C SER A 10 1.56 39.40 -11.16
N GLY A 11 2.00 39.97 -10.02
CA GLY A 11 2.10 39.26 -8.73
C GLY A 11 0.75 38.85 -8.13
N ASN A 12 -0.37 39.37 -8.65
CA ASN A 12 -1.68 39.13 -8.06
C ASN A 12 -2.45 37.93 -8.65
N LYS A 13 -1.99 37.31 -9.74
CA LYS A 13 -2.63 36.11 -10.30
C LYS A 13 -2.10 34.80 -9.70
N LEU A 14 -0.94 34.81 -9.06
CA LEU A 14 -0.30 33.61 -8.49
C LEU A 14 -0.74 33.31 -7.04
N ARG A 15 -1.33 34.31 -6.34
CA ARG A 15 -1.76 34.18 -4.96
C ARG A 15 -2.90 33.19 -4.71
N ASN A 16 -3.59 32.73 -5.73
CA ASN A 16 -4.80 31.89 -5.59
C ASN A 16 -4.66 30.45 -6.11
N ILE A 17 -3.49 30.01 -6.52
CA ILE A 17 -3.36 28.68 -7.15
C ILE A 17 -3.21 27.58 -6.08
N PHE A 18 -2.39 27.79 -5.05
CA PHE A 18 -2.12 26.79 -4.01
C PHE A 18 -3.14 26.71 -2.88
N PRO A 19 -3.71 27.82 -2.35
CA PRO A 19 -4.79 27.71 -1.37
C PRO A 19 -6.05 27.01 -1.92
N SER A 20 -6.37 27.21 -3.20
CA SER A 20 -7.48 26.52 -3.83
C SER A 20 -7.23 25.01 -3.99
N LEU A 21 -5.99 24.58 -4.17
CA LEU A 21 -5.62 23.17 -4.27
C LEU A 21 -5.85 22.40 -3.00
N PHE A 22 -5.37 22.92 -1.88
CA PHE A 22 -5.52 22.23 -0.60
C PHE A 22 -6.91 22.41 0.00
N THR A 23 -7.60 23.51 -0.28
CA THR A 23 -9.01 23.71 0.07
C THR A 23 -9.97 23.01 -0.90
N GLU A 24 -9.71 22.99 -2.20
CA GLU A 24 -10.51 22.24 -3.17
C GLU A 24 -10.29 20.73 -3.07
N TYR A 25 -9.06 20.25 -2.82
CA TYR A 25 -8.84 18.81 -2.60
C TYR A 25 -9.47 18.31 -1.30
N SER A 26 -9.56 19.15 -0.25
CA SER A 26 -10.30 18.80 0.98
C SER A 26 -11.82 18.93 0.85
N LEU A 27 -12.34 19.74 -0.10
CA LEU A 27 -13.76 19.97 -0.30
C LEU A 27 -14.36 19.24 -1.52
N ILE A 28 -13.54 18.82 -2.50
CA ILE A 28 -14.04 18.35 -3.81
C ILE A 28 -14.18 16.84 -3.93
N SER A 29 -13.61 16.03 -3.05
CA SER A 29 -13.81 14.59 -3.18
C SER A 29 -13.57 13.76 -1.94
N MET A 30 -14.33 13.99 -0.87
CA MET A 30 -14.31 13.04 0.23
C MET A 30 -14.84 11.69 -0.28
N THR A 31 -13.98 10.69 -0.26
CA THR A 31 -14.28 9.32 -0.68
C THR A 31 -15.13 8.61 0.38
N ASN A 32 -15.80 7.54 0.01
CA ASN A 32 -16.51 6.70 0.98
C ASN A 32 -15.58 6.19 2.10
N TYR A 33 -14.33 5.94 1.78
CA TYR A 33 -13.32 5.51 2.76
C TYR A 33 -13.06 6.61 3.80
N GLU A 34 -12.84 7.85 3.38
CA GLU A 34 -12.62 8.99 4.28
C GLU A 34 -13.85 9.29 5.14
N ILE A 35 -15.05 9.19 4.57
CA ILE A 35 -16.30 9.32 5.33
C ILE A 35 -16.38 8.22 6.40
N ALA A 36 -16.09 6.97 6.03
CA ALA A 36 -16.09 5.84 6.94
C ALA A 36 -15.09 6.03 8.09
N ASP A 37 -13.88 6.53 7.79
CA ASP A 37 -12.87 6.83 8.81
C ASP A 37 -13.36 7.86 9.85
N HIS A 38 -14.01 8.94 9.42
CA HIS A 38 -14.58 9.93 10.34
C HIS A 38 -15.63 9.30 11.27
N PHE A 39 -16.50 8.45 10.75
CA PHE A 39 -17.51 7.77 11.56
C PHE A 39 -16.89 6.68 12.46
N SER A 40 -15.86 5.99 12.00
CA SER A 40 -15.08 5.04 12.81
C SER A 40 -14.39 5.74 13.99
N LEU A 41 -13.74 6.87 13.73
CA LEU A 41 -13.09 7.67 14.76
C LEU A 41 -14.12 8.24 15.75
N LEU A 42 -15.24 8.79 15.27
CA LEU A 42 -16.33 9.24 16.12
C LEU A 42 -16.81 8.13 17.06
N SER A 43 -17.06 6.94 16.54
CA SER A 43 -17.47 5.79 17.33
C SER A 43 -16.43 5.42 18.40
N LYS A 44 -15.16 5.37 18.04
CA LYS A 44 -14.06 5.06 18.96
C LYS A 44 -13.94 6.08 20.09
N LEU A 45 -14.01 7.38 19.76
CA LEU A 45 -13.93 8.44 20.76
C LEU A 45 -15.15 8.45 21.70
N MET A 46 -16.35 8.20 21.20
CA MET A 46 -17.55 8.03 22.04
C MET A 46 -17.37 6.90 23.05
N ASP A 47 -16.80 5.77 22.65
CA ASP A 47 -16.52 4.66 23.55
C ASP A 47 -15.45 5.03 24.58
N ILE A 48 -14.38 5.76 24.20
CA ILE A 48 -13.32 6.23 25.13
C ILE A 48 -13.90 7.22 26.16
N HIS A 49 -14.75 8.13 25.74
CA HIS A 49 -15.40 9.10 26.62
C HIS A 49 -16.52 8.47 27.48
N GLY A 50 -16.95 7.26 27.15
CA GLY A 50 -18.03 6.57 27.86
C GLY A 50 -19.41 7.08 27.51
N GLU A 51 -19.57 7.62 26.30
CA GLU A 51 -20.87 8.03 25.76
C GLU A 51 -21.78 6.84 25.45
N ASN A 52 -23.00 7.13 24.96
CA ASN A 52 -24.01 6.12 24.69
C ASN A 52 -23.51 5.05 23.69
N SER A 53 -23.31 3.82 24.19
CA SER A 53 -22.76 2.70 23.43
C SER A 53 -23.64 2.24 22.25
N PHE A 54 -24.95 2.50 22.27
CA PHE A 54 -25.84 2.19 21.14
C PHE A 54 -25.58 3.15 19.99
N LYS A 55 -25.36 4.45 20.29
CA LYS A 55 -25.01 5.44 19.26
C LYS A 55 -23.62 5.18 18.70
N SER A 56 -22.64 4.90 19.56
CA SER A 56 -21.28 4.53 19.15
C SER A 56 -21.32 3.34 18.17
N LYS A 57 -22.01 2.25 18.53
CA LYS A 57 -22.17 1.09 17.67
C LYS A 57 -22.90 1.38 16.36
N SER A 58 -23.89 2.29 16.38
CA SER A 58 -24.57 2.73 15.15
C SER A 58 -23.61 3.41 14.18
N TYR A 59 -22.72 4.28 14.67
CA TYR A 59 -21.70 4.93 13.82
C TYR A 59 -20.63 3.96 13.34
N SER A 60 -20.21 3.01 14.16
CA SER A 60 -19.31 1.93 13.72
C SER A 60 -19.93 1.09 12.59
N ASN A 61 -21.21 0.73 12.72
CA ASN A 61 -21.92 0.00 11.66
C ASN A 61 -22.08 0.84 10.39
N ALA A 62 -22.34 2.13 10.54
CA ALA A 62 -22.42 3.05 9.41
C ALA A 62 -21.07 3.13 8.68
N ALA A 63 -19.97 3.32 9.41
CA ALA A 63 -18.63 3.31 8.84
C ALA A 63 -18.36 2.05 8.00
N PHE A 64 -18.63 0.88 8.58
CA PHE A 64 -18.48 -0.40 7.89
C PHE A 64 -19.32 -0.53 6.62
N ASN A 65 -20.57 -0.01 6.63
CA ASN A 65 -21.43 -0.07 5.46
C ASN A 65 -21.03 0.95 4.39
N ILE A 66 -20.58 2.14 4.80
CA ILE A 66 -20.11 3.20 3.89
C ILE A 66 -18.88 2.74 3.13
N GLU A 67 -17.91 2.14 3.83
CA GLU A 67 -16.67 1.61 3.24
C GLU A 67 -16.97 0.57 2.13
N LYS A 68 -18.08 -0.17 2.27
CA LYS A 68 -18.51 -1.22 1.34
C LYS A 68 -19.48 -0.75 0.23
N LEU A 69 -19.74 0.54 0.12
CA LEU A 69 -20.63 1.02 -0.93
C LEU A 69 -19.94 0.99 -2.29
N PRO A 70 -20.60 0.40 -3.31
CA PRO A 70 -20.06 0.33 -4.66
C PRO A 70 -20.12 1.68 -5.42
N LYS A 71 -20.94 2.63 -4.91
CA LYS A 71 -21.11 3.98 -5.45
C LYS A 71 -20.64 5.00 -4.42
N GLU A 72 -19.92 6.01 -4.87
CA GLU A 72 -19.50 7.10 -3.98
C GLU A 72 -20.71 7.88 -3.46
N ILE A 73 -20.73 8.16 -2.15
CA ILE A 73 -21.82 8.89 -1.49
C ILE A 73 -22.07 10.26 -2.14
N ARG A 74 -21.02 10.93 -2.59
CA ARG A 74 -21.11 12.21 -3.30
C ARG A 74 -21.92 12.15 -4.60
N GLU A 75 -22.08 10.96 -5.18
CA GLU A 75 -22.83 10.71 -6.41
C GLU A 75 -24.26 10.24 -6.14
N MET A 76 -24.62 10.09 -4.85
CA MET A 76 -25.94 9.64 -4.43
C MET A 76 -26.86 10.83 -4.17
N ASP A 77 -28.12 10.70 -4.53
CA ASP A 77 -29.16 11.60 -4.03
C ASP A 77 -29.58 11.23 -2.59
N ASP A 78 -30.42 12.07 -1.99
CA ASP A 78 -30.89 11.87 -0.62
C ASP A 78 -31.66 10.54 -0.46
N ALA A 79 -32.47 10.16 -1.45
CA ALA A 79 -33.27 8.94 -1.38
C ALA A 79 -32.35 7.70 -1.45
N GLU A 80 -31.35 7.73 -2.30
CA GLU A 80 -30.33 6.68 -2.40
C GLU A 80 -29.55 6.56 -1.09
N LEU A 81 -29.04 7.68 -0.54
CA LEU A 81 -28.27 7.71 0.71
C LEU A 81 -29.06 7.13 1.89
N PHE A 82 -30.29 7.57 2.09
CA PHE A 82 -31.13 7.10 3.21
C PHE A 82 -31.65 5.67 3.01
N SER A 83 -31.58 5.11 1.80
CA SER A 83 -31.92 3.70 1.53
C SER A 83 -30.80 2.73 1.90
N VAL A 84 -29.58 3.23 2.13
CA VAL A 84 -28.43 2.39 2.48
C VAL A 84 -28.63 1.71 3.82
N ARG A 85 -28.48 0.40 3.85
CA ARG A 85 -28.63 -0.39 5.08
C ARG A 85 -27.66 0.11 6.17
N GLY A 86 -28.23 0.46 7.33
CA GLY A 86 -27.46 0.95 8.48
C GLY A 86 -27.21 2.46 8.49
N ILE A 87 -27.67 3.19 7.48
CA ILE A 87 -27.69 4.66 7.45
C ILE A 87 -29.10 5.12 7.77
N GLY A 88 -29.38 5.37 9.06
CA GLY A 88 -30.62 6.01 9.49
C GLY A 88 -30.58 7.53 9.32
N GLU A 89 -31.72 8.21 9.53
CA GLU A 89 -31.88 9.65 9.31
C GLU A 89 -30.78 10.48 10.00
N ASN A 90 -30.52 10.25 11.29
CA ASN A 90 -29.45 10.94 12.05
C ASN A 90 -28.06 10.75 11.48
N THR A 91 -27.73 9.53 11.01
CA THR A 91 -26.43 9.22 10.42
C THR A 91 -26.32 9.86 9.04
N GLY A 92 -27.37 9.77 8.22
CA GLY A 92 -27.41 10.39 6.90
C GLY A 92 -27.26 11.92 6.95
N GLN A 93 -27.91 12.59 7.94
CA GLN A 93 -27.70 14.03 8.13
C GLN A 93 -26.25 14.38 8.49
N LYS A 94 -25.60 13.56 9.32
CA LYS A 94 -24.17 13.73 9.65
C LYS A 94 -23.24 13.48 8.47
N ILE A 95 -23.57 12.51 7.62
CA ILE A 95 -22.84 12.30 6.36
C ILE A 95 -22.95 13.54 5.48
N LYS A 96 -24.16 14.11 5.35
CA LYS A 96 -24.36 15.35 4.60
C LYS A 96 -23.60 16.54 5.22
N GLU A 97 -23.61 16.68 6.55
CA GLU A 97 -22.80 17.67 7.25
C GLU A 97 -21.33 17.52 6.86
N LEU A 98 -20.77 16.31 6.97
CA LEU A 98 -19.39 16.02 6.68
C LEU A 98 -19.02 16.30 5.21
N VAL A 99 -19.81 15.81 4.26
CA VAL A 99 -19.56 15.99 2.83
C VAL A 99 -19.69 17.47 2.41
N THR A 100 -20.60 18.22 3.06
CA THR A 100 -20.84 19.64 2.71
C THR A 100 -19.82 20.58 3.35
N THR A 101 -19.40 20.29 4.59
CA THR A 101 -18.58 21.22 5.40
C THR A 101 -17.13 20.74 5.60
N GLY A 102 -16.83 19.50 5.22
CA GLY A 102 -15.55 18.86 5.53
C GLY A 102 -15.36 18.54 7.01
N LYS A 103 -16.37 18.77 7.87
CA LYS A 103 -16.27 18.61 9.33
C LYS A 103 -17.52 17.93 9.89
N LEU A 104 -17.31 17.21 10.98
CA LEU A 104 -18.38 16.56 11.74
C LEU A 104 -18.42 17.17 13.15
N SER A 105 -19.35 18.07 13.41
CA SER A 105 -19.41 18.87 14.65
C SER A 105 -19.33 18.05 15.94
N GLN A 106 -19.87 16.84 15.96
CA GLN A 106 -19.78 15.95 17.13
C GLN A 106 -18.38 15.38 17.30
N LEU A 107 -17.69 15.04 16.22
CA LEU A 107 -16.30 14.58 16.23
C LEU A 107 -15.38 15.70 16.71
N GLU A 108 -15.52 16.91 16.17
CA GLU A 108 -14.72 18.07 16.57
C GLU A 108 -14.80 18.35 18.07
N LYS A 109 -16.00 18.24 18.67
CA LYS A 109 -16.19 18.41 20.12
C LYS A 109 -15.44 17.38 20.94
N LEU A 110 -15.43 16.11 20.51
CA LEU A 110 -14.69 15.05 21.19
C LEU A 110 -13.19 15.21 21.01
N LEU A 111 -12.73 15.56 19.81
CA LEU A 111 -11.32 15.85 19.54
C LEU A 111 -10.80 16.99 20.43
N ALA A 112 -11.55 18.08 20.58
CA ALA A 112 -11.17 19.19 21.42
C ALA A 112 -11.01 18.86 22.92
N THR A 113 -11.57 17.74 23.36
CA THR A 113 -11.51 17.29 24.76
C THR A 113 -10.70 16.02 24.96
N THR A 114 -10.10 15.49 23.91
CA THR A 114 -9.26 14.27 23.94
C THR A 114 -7.79 14.66 23.82
N PRO A 115 -6.93 14.31 24.78
CA PRO A 115 -5.48 14.52 24.65
C PRO A 115 -4.93 13.85 23.38
N GLU A 116 -3.95 14.49 22.75
CA GLU A 116 -3.34 14.01 21.50
C GLU A 116 -2.77 12.59 21.64
N GLY A 117 -2.07 12.29 22.74
CA GLY A 117 -1.53 10.94 22.98
C GLY A 117 -2.59 9.86 23.14
N ILE A 118 -3.83 10.20 23.50
CA ILE A 118 -4.96 9.25 23.48
C ILE A 118 -5.37 8.92 22.03
N LEU A 119 -5.28 9.89 21.13
CA LEU A 119 -5.50 9.65 19.69
C LEU A 119 -4.38 8.78 19.11
N GLU A 120 -3.12 9.03 19.51
CA GLU A 120 -1.99 8.16 19.15
C GLU A 120 -2.17 6.73 19.65
N MET A 121 -2.70 6.53 20.87
CA MET A 121 -2.98 5.19 21.42
C MET A 121 -3.99 4.39 20.58
N LEU A 122 -4.87 5.05 19.82
CA LEU A 122 -5.77 4.37 18.88
C LEU A 122 -5.03 3.68 17.73
N GLN A 123 -3.81 4.13 17.42
CA GLN A 123 -2.95 3.52 16.40
C GLN A 123 -2.18 2.30 16.94
N ILE A 124 -2.16 2.10 18.27
CA ILE A 124 -1.41 1.01 18.89
C ILE A 124 -2.19 -0.29 18.79
N LYS A 125 -1.67 -1.25 18.07
CA LYS A 125 -2.29 -2.55 17.86
C LYS A 125 -2.50 -3.29 19.20
N GLY A 126 -3.75 -3.70 19.44
CA GLY A 126 -4.15 -4.38 20.67
C GLY A 126 -4.69 -3.48 21.76
N LEU A 127 -4.71 -2.15 21.51
CA LEU A 127 -5.42 -1.17 22.34
C LEU A 127 -6.74 -0.79 21.64
N GLY A 128 -7.83 -1.38 22.06
CA GLY A 128 -9.15 -0.92 21.62
C GLY A 128 -9.69 0.20 22.54
N PRO A 129 -10.75 0.94 22.11
CA PRO A 129 -11.30 2.09 22.84
C PRO A 129 -11.53 1.84 24.33
N LYS A 130 -12.06 0.68 24.71
CA LYS A 130 -12.30 0.33 26.12
C LYS A 130 -11.02 0.22 26.94
N LYS A 131 -9.95 -0.33 26.35
CA LYS A 131 -8.64 -0.43 27.01
C LYS A 131 -8.00 0.95 27.14
N ILE A 132 -8.11 1.77 26.10
CA ILE A 132 -7.63 3.16 26.11
C ILE A 132 -8.37 3.98 27.19
N ALA A 133 -9.69 3.81 27.31
CA ALA A 133 -10.47 4.45 28.37
C ALA A 133 -9.95 4.10 29.78
N VAL A 134 -9.59 2.85 30.03
CA VAL A 134 -8.99 2.42 31.30
C VAL A 134 -7.60 3.05 31.50
N ILE A 135 -6.75 3.02 30.49
CA ILE A 135 -5.40 3.65 30.53
C ILE A 135 -5.52 5.14 30.86
N TRP A 136 -6.39 5.86 30.17
CA TRP A 136 -6.58 7.28 30.39
C TRP A 136 -7.22 7.60 31.74
N LYS A 137 -8.40 7.02 32.02
CA LYS A 137 -9.25 7.44 33.13
C LYS A 137 -8.89 6.81 34.47
N GLU A 138 -8.39 5.55 34.47
CA GLU A 138 -8.05 4.83 35.70
C GLU A 138 -6.56 4.90 36.02
N MET A 139 -5.68 4.93 34.99
CA MET A 139 -4.24 5.00 35.18
C MET A 139 -3.68 6.43 35.06
N SER A 140 -4.49 7.41 34.62
CA SER A 140 -4.09 8.81 34.37
C SER A 140 -2.90 8.91 33.43
N ILE A 141 -2.88 8.10 32.37
CA ILE A 141 -1.85 8.08 31.32
C ILE A 141 -2.43 8.74 30.08
N GLU A 142 -1.77 9.78 29.59
CA GLU A 142 -2.25 10.59 28.43
C GLU A 142 -1.33 10.54 27.22
N THR A 143 -0.08 10.05 27.37
CA THR A 143 0.91 9.99 26.30
C THR A 143 1.43 8.58 26.05
N LEU A 144 1.94 8.31 24.84
CA LEU A 144 2.58 7.01 24.52
C LEU A 144 3.85 6.78 25.35
N GLY A 145 4.61 7.83 25.65
CA GLY A 145 5.81 7.72 26.49
C GLY A 145 5.47 7.29 27.94
N GLU A 146 4.41 7.83 28.52
CA GLU A 146 3.93 7.40 29.84
C GLU A 146 3.42 5.97 29.81
N LEU A 147 2.73 5.56 28.73
CA LEU A 147 2.27 4.20 28.56
C LEU A 147 3.44 3.22 28.39
N GLU A 148 4.46 3.58 27.62
CA GLU A 148 5.69 2.79 27.48
C GLU A 148 6.38 2.60 28.83
N TYR A 149 6.53 3.69 29.58
CA TYR A 149 7.10 3.66 30.93
C TYR A 149 6.29 2.74 31.85
N ALA A 150 4.97 2.88 31.86
CA ALA A 150 4.08 2.02 32.67
C ALA A 150 4.18 0.52 32.28
N CYS A 151 4.41 0.23 31.00
CA CYS A 151 4.69 -1.13 30.55
C CYS A 151 6.03 -1.66 31.06
N ASN A 152 7.08 -0.86 31.00
CA ASN A 152 8.41 -1.23 31.47
C ASN A 152 8.43 -1.48 33.00
N GLU A 153 7.62 -0.74 33.75
CA GLU A 153 7.46 -0.90 35.21
C GLU A 153 6.40 -1.97 35.58
N ASN A 154 5.91 -2.77 34.63
CA ASN A 154 4.87 -3.78 34.80
C ASN A 154 3.54 -3.25 35.40
N ARG A 155 3.29 -1.96 35.35
CA ARG A 155 2.08 -1.31 35.89
C ARG A 155 0.86 -1.68 35.06
N LEU A 156 0.99 -1.75 33.72
CA LEU A 156 -0.12 -2.11 32.84
C LEU A 156 -0.58 -3.55 33.07
N ALA A 157 0.36 -4.50 33.29
CA ALA A 157 0.05 -5.91 33.54
C ALA A 157 -0.73 -6.13 34.81
N ALA A 158 -0.61 -5.24 35.81
CA ALA A 158 -1.33 -5.29 37.09
C ALA A 158 -2.80 -4.84 36.95
N VAL A 159 -3.16 -4.15 35.87
CA VAL A 159 -4.53 -3.65 35.65
C VAL A 159 -5.43 -4.77 35.12
N LYS A 160 -6.64 -4.87 35.70
CA LYS A 160 -7.63 -5.87 35.30
C LYS A 160 -7.93 -5.77 33.78
N GLY A 161 -7.77 -6.87 33.07
CA GLY A 161 -8.04 -6.97 31.63
C GLY A 161 -6.82 -6.81 30.73
N PHE A 162 -5.60 -6.57 31.31
CA PHE A 162 -4.38 -6.49 30.52
C PHE A 162 -3.49 -7.74 30.65
N GLY A 163 -2.91 -8.02 31.79
CA GLY A 163 -1.98 -9.14 31.99
C GLY A 163 -0.65 -9.01 31.24
N ALA A 164 0.35 -9.81 31.63
CA ALA A 164 1.73 -9.69 31.14
C ALA A 164 1.87 -9.80 29.60
N LYS A 165 1.18 -10.77 28.98
CA LYS A 165 1.24 -10.94 27.51
C LYS A 165 0.64 -9.75 26.74
N THR A 166 -0.42 -9.14 27.28
CA THR A 166 -1.01 -7.94 26.67
C THR A 166 -0.05 -6.76 26.78
N GLN A 167 0.56 -6.57 27.95
CA GLN A 167 1.57 -5.52 28.17
C GLN A 167 2.75 -5.66 27.21
N GLU A 168 3.32 -6.86 27.07
CA GLU A 168 4.41 -7.11 26.12
C GLU A 168 4.01 -6.77 24.69
N ASN A 169 2.81 -7.18 24.26
CA ASN A 169 2.30 -6.86 22.92
C ASN A 169 2.10 -5.37 22.70
N VAL A 170 1.60 -4.64 23.71
CA VAL A 170 1.43 -3.19 23.66
C VAL A 170 2.79 -2.51 23.53
N LEU A 171 3.77 -2.91 24.34
CA LEU A 171 5.12 -2.35 24.31
C LEU A 171 5.78 -2.54 22.93
N GLN A 172 5.69 -3.74 22.34
CA GLN A 172 6.17 -4.01 21.00
C GLN A 172 5.47 -3.14 19.95
N SER A 173 4.15 -2.96 20.07
CA SER A 173 3.37 -2.13 19.15
C SER A 173 3.70 -0.64 19.28
N ILE A 174 3.97 -0.15 20.49
CA ILE A 174 4.43 1.23 20.72
C ILE A 174 5.78 1.46 20.01
N ARG A 175 6.75 0.57 20.24
CA ARG A 175 8.07 0.68 19.59
C ARG A 175 7.97 0.66 18.06
N TYR A 176 7.13 -0.22 17.52
CA TYR A 176 6.89 -0.27 16.08
C TYR A 176 6.27 1.04 15.56
N TYR A 177 5.27 1.58 16.27
CA TYR A 177 4.64 2.87 15.92
C TYR A 177 5.66 4.01 15.95
N GLN A 178 6.46 4.13 17.02
CA GLN A 178 7.48 5.16 17.15
C GLN A 178 8.54 5.10 16.04
N GLN A 179 8.93 3.89 15.61
CA GLN A 179 9.87 3.69 14.51
C GLN A 179 9.32 4.12 13.14
N ASN A 180 8.00 4.19 13.01
CA ASN A 180 7.32 4.53 11.76
C ASN A 180 6.65 5.91 11.79
N GLN A 181 6.84 6.70 12.86
CA GLN A 181 6.32 8.06 12.93
C GLN A 181 6.95 8.94 11.84
N GLY A 182 6.13 9.74 11.17
CA GLY A 182 6.57 10.61 10.08
C GLY A 182 6.70 9.91 8.73
N PHE A 183 6.53 8.57 8.66
CA PHE A 183 6.51 7.86 7.39
C PHE A 183 5.10 7.73 6.83
N HIS A 184 5.01 7.83 5.52
CA HIS A 184 3.79 7.67 4.71
C HIS A 184 3.95 6.52 3.73
N LEU A 185 2.86 5.87 3.35
CA LEU A 185 2.89 4.92 2.24
C LEU A 185 3.26 5.66 0.95
N TRP A 186 4.09 5.05 0.13
CA TRP A 186 4.48 5.65 -1.14
C TRP A 186 3.26 6.02 -2.01
N ALA A 187 2.23 5.16 -2.06
CA ALA A 187 1.00 5.40 -2.81
C ALA A 187 0.23 6.65 -2.34
N GLU A 188 0.25 6.94 -1.04
CA GLU A 188 -0.39 8.14 -0.48
C GLU A 188 0.33 9.41 -0.92
N VAL A 189 1.67 9.40 -0.83
CA VAL A 189 2.47 10.58 -1.22
C VAL A 189 2.60 10.76 -2.72
N GLU A 190 2.55 9.69 -3.51
CA GLU A 190 2.54 9.77 -4.97
C GLU A 190 1.33 10.54 -5.48
N ALA A 191 0.13 10.26 -4.95
CA ALA A 191 -1.09 10.96 -5.35
C ALA A 191 -0.95 12.48 -5.11
N ILE A 192 -0.37 12.87 -3.98
CA ILE A 192 -0.09 14.27 -3.62
C ILE A 192 0.97 14.88 -4.56
N ALA A 193 2.07 14.16 -4.79
CA ALA A 193 3.14 14.60 -5.68
C ALA A 193 2.62 14.81 -7.11
N ASN A 194 1.79 13.88 -7.62
CA ASN A 194 1.16 13.97 -8.94
C ASN A 194 0.19 15.16 -9.05
N ALA A 195 -0.38 15.62 -7.95
CA ALA A 195 -1.20 16.84 -7.93
C ALA A 195 -0.34 18.12 -7.90
N ILE A 196 0.76 18.12 -7.16
CA ILE A 196 1.62 19.30 -6.94
C ILE A 196 2.55 19.56 -8.15
N MET A 197 3.23 18.53 -8.67
CA MET A 197 4.26 18.69 -9.69
C MET A 197 3.78 19.39 -10.97
N PRO A 198 2.61 19.05 -11.59
CA PRO A 198 2.12 19.75 -12.75
C PRO A 198 1.81 21.23 -12.51
N GLN A 199 1.48 21.58 -11.28
CA GLN A 199 1.14 22.96 -10.95
C GLN A 199 2.37 23.80 -10.70
N LEU A 200 3.40 23.25 -10.06
CA LEU A 200 4.71 23.89 -10.00
C LEU A 200 5.24 24.15 -11.41
N GLN A 201 5.15 23.16 -12.31
CA GLN A 201 5.59 23.31 -13.70
C GLN A 201 4.76 24.35 -14.45
N LYS A 202 3.45 24.43 -14.20
CA LYS A 202 2.57 25.45 -14.82
C LYS A 202 2.85 26.85 -14.30
N ALA A 203 3.13 26.98 -12.98
CA ALA A 203 3.46 28.28 -12.38
C ALA A 203 4.83 28.81 -12.80
N TYR A 204 5.78 27.91 -13.02
CA TYR A 204 7.17 28.23 -13.38
C TYR A 204 7.61 27.41 -14.60
N PRO A 205 7.09 27.74 -15.81
CA PRO A 205 7.27 26.92 -17.02
C PRO A 205 8.71 26.84 -17.53
N ASN A 206 9.57 27.77 -17.10
CA ASN A 206 10.98 27.82 -17.52
C ASN A 206 11.94 27.17 -16.49
N ASN A 207 11.40 26.65 -15.38
CA ASN A 207 12.20 26.00 -14.37
C ASN A 207 12.01 24.48 -14.43
N LEU A 208 13.03 23.76 -13.99
CA LEU A 208 13.04 22.31 -13.93
C LEU A 208 12.53 21.84 -12.57
N PHE A 209 11.69 20.82 -12.58
CA PHE A 209 11.19 20.15 -11.37
C PHE A 209 11.21 18.64 -11.58
N SER A 210 11.72 17.91 -10.62
CA SER A 210 11.64 16.45 -10.57
C SER A 210 11.45 15.97 -9.13
N LEU A 211 10.78 14.86 -8.96
CA LEU A 211 10.86 14.11 -7.70
C LEU A 211 12.29 13.58 -7.57
N THR A 212 12.76 13.46 -6.32
CA THR A 212 14.08 12.89 -5.99
C THR A 212 14.00 12.04 -4.73
N GLY A 213 15.11 11.61 -4.15
CA GLY A 213 15.12 10.87 -2.89
C GLY A 213 14.35 9.56 -2.91
N GLY A 214 13.80 9.20 -1.75
CA GLY A 214 13.08 7.96 -1.53
C GLY A 214 11.82 7.81 -2.38
N ILE A 215 11.09 8.90 -2.60
CA ILE A 215 9.88 8.87 -3.42
C ILE A 215 10.20 8.53 -4.89
N ARG A 216 11.30 9.06 -5.45
CA ARG A 216 11.73 8.74 -6.80
C ARG A 216 12.27 7.32 -6.93
N ARG A 217 12.92 6.82 -5.87
CA ARG A 217 13.36 5.42 -5.80
C ARG A 217 12.21 4.44 -5.53
N GLN A 218 10.99 4.91 -5.35
CA GLN A 218 9.82 4.05 -5.10
C GLN A 218 9.99 3.20 -3.82
N LEU A 219 10.43 3.82 -2.72
CA LEU A 219 10.46 3.14 -1.42
C LEU A 219 9.03 2.84 -0.96
N GLU A 220 8.82 1.71 -0.32
CA GLU A 220 7.49 1.28 0.18
C GLU A 220 6.84 2.33 1.09
N THR A 221 7.70 3.00 1.86
CA THR A 221 7.34 4.10 2.75
C THR A 221 8.36 5.22 2.63
N VAL A 222 7.92 6.46 2.72
CA VAL A 222 8.76 7.66 2.63
C VAL A 222 8.43 8.65 3.74
N GLU A 223 9.43 9.40 4.18
CA GLU A 223 9.29 10.44 5.20
C GLU A 223 8.93 11.80 4.56
N TRP A 224 9.44 12.03 3.35
CA TRP A 224 9.34 13.32 2.66
C TRP A 224 8.82 13.13 1.23
N ILE A 225 8.19 14.18 0.69
CA ILE A 225 8.07 14.37 -0.76
C ILE A 225 9.28 15.20 -1.19
N ASP A 226 10.34 14.52 -1.62
CA ASP A 226 11.56 15.19 -2.08
C ASP A 226 11.38 15.71 -3.51
N ILE A 227 11.63 17.01 -3.70
CA ILE A 227 11.54 17.71 -4.99
C ILE A 227 12.85 18.45 -5.24
N ILE A 228 13.46 18.24 -6.40
CA ILE A 228 14.59 19.06 -6.85
C ILE A 228 14.13 20.09 -7.86
N SER A 229 14.68 21.31 -7.76
CA SER A 229 14.36 22.40 -8.70
C SER A 229 15.52 23.40 -8.84
N ASP A 230 15.58 24.04 -10.00
CA ASP A 230 16.42 25.22 -10.25
C ASP A 230 15.67 26.54 -9.98
N LEU A 231 14.51 26.46 -9.31
CA LEU A 231 13.76 27.64 -8.86
C LEU A 231 14.47 28.33 -7.70
N ASP A 232 14.49 29.66 -7.76
CA ASP A 232 15.04 30.49 -6.69
C ASP A 232 14.33 30.25 -5.34
N LYS A 233 15.10 30.20 -4.24
CA LYS A 233 14.64 29.89 -2.90
C LYS A 233 13.51 30.80 -2.42
N GLU A 234 13.62 32.11 -2.66
CA GLU A 234 12.62 33.07 -2.20
C GLU A 234 11.30 32.91 -2.96
N LYS A 235 11.34 32.43 -4.23
CA LYS A 235 10.12 32.10 -4.96
C LYS A 235 9.45 30.85 -4.42
N VAL A 236 10.22 29.84 -4.01
CA VAL A 236 9.66 28.65 -3.33
C VAL A 236 8.99 29.07 -2.03
N LYS A 237 9.65 29.86 -1.18
CA LYS A 237 9.08 30.36 0.07
C LYS A 237 7.78 31.13 -0.17
N ALA A 238 7.81 32.13 -1.05
CA ALA A 238 6.64 32.94 -1.37
C ALA A 238 5.43 32.12 -1.85
N GLN A 239 5.67 30.95 -2.44
CA GLN A 239 4.62 30.06 -2.89
C GLN A 239 3.83 29.45 -1.71
N PHE A 240 4.51 29.13 -0.61
CA PHE A 240 3.93 28.43 0.53
C PHE A 240 3.58 29.36 1.71
N GLU A 241 4.18 30.54 1.83
CA GLU A 241 3.89 31.52 2.88
C GLU A 241 2.43 31.99 2.89
N THR A 242 1.70 31.84 1.78
CA THR A 242 0.29 32.19 1.68
C THR A 242 -0.66 31.15 2.28
N ILE A 243 -0.16 29.97 2.62
CA ILE A 243 -0.93 28.87 3.20
C ILE A 243 -0.91 29.01 4.72
N ALA A 244 -2.08 29.07 5.34
CA ALA A 244 -2.20 29.21 6.79
C ALA A 244 -1.49 28.05 7.52
N ASP A 245 -0.86 28.37 8.66
CA ASP A 245 -0.19 27.41 9.54
C ASP A 245 0.95 26.60 8.88
N THR A 246 1.52 27.12 7.78
CA THR A 246 2.69 26.52 7.13
C THR A 246 3.96 26.97 7.82
N ALA A 247 4.82 26.02 8.18
CA ALA A 247 6.17 26.29 8.65
C ALA A 247 7.19 25.99 7.53
N ILE A 248 8.13 26.93 7.32
CA ILE A 248 9.21 26.78 6.34
C ILE A 248 10.53 26.81 7.11
N GLU A 249 11.32 25.76 7.00
CA GLU A 249 12.63 25.61 7.64
C GLU A 249 13.70 25.56 6.55
N GLU A 250 14.81 26.26 6.79
CA GLU A 250 16.00 26.20 5.91
C GLU A 250 16.99 25.19 6.48
N GLU A 251 17.44 24.29 5.63
CA GLU A 251 18.54 23.37 5.92
C GLU A 251 19.81 23.73 5.15
N PRO A 252 20.99 23.26 5.58
CA PRO A 252 22.22 23.36 4.81
C PRO A 252 22.08 22.76 3.40
N ASN A 253 22.98 23.16 2.48
CA ASN A 253 23.03 22.68 1.10
C ASN A 253 21.78 23.05 0.28
N GLU A 254 21.31 24.28 0.41
CA GLU A 254 20.19 24.83 -0.37
C GLU A 254 18.91 23.96 -0.29
N ARG A 255 18.56 23.53 0.93
CA ARG A 255 17.35 22.76 1.17
C ARG A 255 16.31 23.58 1.90
N LEU A 256 15.05 23.38 1.53
CA LEU A 256 13.90 23.92 2.23
C LEU A 256 12.95 22.79 2.64
N ILE A 257 12.51 22.83 3.89
CA ILE A 257 11.47 21.94 4.41
C ILE A 257 10.19 22.74 4.58
N VAL A 258 9.12 22.28 3.96
CA VAL A 258 7.79 22.91 4.03
C VAL A 258 6.84 21.95 4.73
N LYS A 259 6.41 22.33 5.92
CA LYS A 259 5.47 21.58 6.78
C LYS A 259 4.11 22.25 6.71
N MET A 260 3.12 21.56 6.21
CA MET A 260 1.73 22.03 6.14
C MET A 260 0.85 21.16 7.05
N PRO A 261 -0.20 21.73 7.68
CA PRO A 261 -1.09 20.96 8.54
C PRO A 261 -1.71 19.77 7.80
N ASN A 262 -1.66 18.60 8.42
CA ASN A 262 -2.26 17.35 7.90
C ASN A 262 -1.80 16.93 6.50
N GLN A 263 -0.62 17.36 6.07
CA GLN A 263 -0.01 17.00 4.80
C GLN A 263 1.37 16.40 5.02
N PRO A 264 1.82 15.50 4.14
CA PRO A 264 3.22 15.08 4.11
C PRO A 264 4.14 16.27 3.94
N THR A 265 5.29 16.22 4.60
CA THR A 265 6.29 17.27 4.50
C THR A 265 6.94 17.29 3.12
N LEU A 266 7.04 18.47 2.50
CA LEU A 266 7.78 18.66 1.25
C LEU A 266 9.22 19.04 1.58
N LYS A 267 10.17 18.43 0.86
CA LYS A 267 11.59 18.77 0.96
C LYS A 267 12.13 19.20 -0.40
N PHE A 268 12.45 20.47 -0.53
CA PHE A 268 13.03 21.01 -1.75
C PHE A 268 14.55 20.94 -1.68
N HIS A 269 15.16 20.39 -2.72
CA HIS A 269 16.59 20.45 -3.03
C HIS A 269 16.77 21.50 -4.12
N LEU A 270 17.35 22.64 -3.76
CA LEU A 270 17.51 23.75 -4.70
C LEU A 270 18.89 23.68 -5.36
N THR A 271 18.95 24.02 -6.62
CA THR A 271 20.16 23.95 -7.44
C THR A 271 20.12 25.05 -8.52
N ASP A 272 21.14 25.14 -9.33
CA ASP A 272 21.12 25.92 -10.57
C ASP A 272 20.91 24.99 -11.78
N THR A 273 20.59 25.57 -12.92
CA THR A 273 20.32 24.85 -14.17
C THR A 273 21.54 24.02 -14.65
N THR A 274 22.76 24.46 -14.37
CA THR A 274 24.00 23.79 -14.81
C THR A 274 24.20 22.47 -14.08
N HIS A 275 23.95 22.46 -12.79
CA HIS A 275 24.17 21.31 -11.89
C HIS A 275 22.89 20.49 -11.66
N TYR A 276 21.79 20.81 -12.35
CA TYR A 276 20.50 20.17 -12.10
C TYR A 276 20.56 18.63 -12.17
N TYR A 277 21.11 18.06 -13.24
CA TYR A 277 21.12 16.60 -13.42
C TYR A 277 22.15 15.90 -12.53
N THR A 278 23.28 16.53 -12.20
CA THR A 278 24.23 15.97 -11.25
C THR A 278 23.66 15.96 -9.83
N ASN A 279 22.94 17.02 -9.45
CA ASN A 279 22.27 17.09 -8.16
C ASN A 279 21.01 16.18 -8.12
N LEU A 280 20.28 16.03 -9.21
CA LEU A 280 19.20 15.05 -9.33
C LEU A 280 19.73 13.62 -9.15
N PHE A 281 20.85 13.28 -9.78
CA PHE A 281 21.49 11.98 -9.64
C PHE A 281 21.91 11.72 -8.18
N THR A 282 22.63 12.65 -7.56
CA THR A 282 23.16 12.49 -6.20
C THR A 282 22.07 12.49 -5.13
N SER A 283 21.01 13.30 -5.29
CA SER A 283 19.88 13.31 -4.36
C SER A 283 18.93 12.13 -4.54
N THR A 284 18.97 11.46 -5.71
CA THR A 284 18.14 10.28 -5.99
C THR A 284 18.75 9.00 -5.41
N GLY A 285 20.06 8.73 -5.61
CA GLY A 285 20.68 7.48 -5.16
C GLY A 285 20.61 7.30 -3.63
N SER A 286 20.53 6.04 -3.19
CA SER A 286 20.68 5.73 -1.77
C SER A 286 22.10 6.04 -1.29
N GLU A 287 22.30 6.12 0.01
CA GLU A 287 23.63 6.31 0.59
C GLU A 287 24.59 5.20 0.17
N GLU A 288 24.15 3.94 0.17
CA GLU A 288 24.95 2.79 -0.25
C GLU A 288 25.34 2.88 -1.74
N PHE A 289 24.35 3.15 -2.60
CA PHE A 289 24.60 3.32 -4.03
C PHE A 289 25.56 4.47 -4.33
N MET A 290 25.35 5.63 -3.72
CA MET A 290 26.19 6.82 -3.94
C MET A 290 27.61 6.62 -3.41
N SER A 291 27.78 6.01 -2.24
CA SER A 291 29.10 5.66 -1.72
C SER A 291 29.86 4.75 -2.69
N ALA A 292 29.22 3.68 -3.15
CA ALA A 292 29.83 2.76 -4.09
C ALA A 292 30.11 3.39 -5.47
N PHE A 293 29.25 4.33 -5.91
CA PHE A 293 29.49 5.09 -7.14
C PHE A 293 30.75 5.95 -7.02
N PHE A 294 30.87 6.75 -5.96
CA PHE A 294 32.04 7.63 -5.77
C PHE A 294 33.35 6.88 -5.52
N ASP A 295 33.29 5.64 -5.04
CA ASP A 295 34.48 4.80 -4.86
C ASP A 295 35.12 4.37 -6.20
N LYS A 296 34.32 4.28 -7.28
CA LYS A 296 34.77 3.71 -8.56
C LYS A 296 34.66 4.64 -9.76
N TYR A 297 33.74 5.61 -9.70
CA TYR A 297 33.34 6.42 -10.83
C TYR A 297 33.40 7.91 -10.49
N GLN A 298 33.39 8.75 -11.52
CA GLN A 298 33.46 10.19 -11.37
C GLN A 298 32.13 10.85 -11.75
N LEU A 299 31.65 11.72 -10.89
CA LEU A 299 30.54 12.59 -11.23
C LEU A 299 31.06 13.75 -12.09
N PRO A 300 30.55 14.00 -13.30
CA PRO A 300 30.92 15.17 -14.08
C PRO A 300 30.48 16.45 -13.35
N GLU A 301 31.18 17.56 -13.55
CA GLU A 301 30.82 18.85 -12.98
C GLU A 301 29.41 19.28 -13.41
N ALA A 302 29.06 19.03 -14.69
CA ALA A 302 27.73 19.25 -15.25
C ALA A 302 27.35 18.12 -16.20
N ALA A 303 26.06 17.86 -16.31
CA ALA A 303 25.50 16.90 -17.26
C ALA A 303 24.19 17.43 -17.86
N LYS A 304 23.86 17.00 -19.06
CA LYS A 304 22.60 17.35 -19.74
C LYS A 304 21.47 16.38 -19.43
N SER A 305 21.80 15.22 -18.89
CA SER A 305 20.85 14.21 -18.42
C SER A 305 21.56 13.22 -17.47
N GLU A 306 20.80 12.41 -16.74
CA GLU A 306 21.39 11.34 -15.93
C GLU A 306 22.01 10.23 -16.78
N GLU A 307 21.47 9.95 -17.99
CA GLU A 307 22.03 8.99 -18.94
C GLU A 307 23.48 9.37 -19.33
N GLU A 308 23.75 10.66 -19.45
CA GLU A 308 25.11 11.16 -19.72
C GLU A 308 26.07 10.81 -18.57
N ILE A 309 25.63 10.89 -17.30
CA ILE A 309 26.43 10.52 -16.13
C ILE A 309 26.83 9.05 -16.19
N PHE A 310 25.90 8.16 -16.53
CA PHE A 310 26.19 6.73 -16.65
C PHE A 310 27.08 6.43 -17.86
N SER A 311 26.74 6.94 -19.03
CA SER A 311 27.47 6.66 -20.26
C SER A 311 28.90 7.19 -20.24
N THR A 312 29.15 8.34 -19.61
CA THR A 312 30.51 8.91 -19.44
C THR A 312 31.39 8.00 -18.58
N ASN A 313 30.79 7.22 -17.70
CA ASN A 313 31.47 6.24 -16.86
C ASN A 313 31.47 4.82 -17.46
N GLY A 314 30.99 4.64 -18.68
CA GLY A 314 30.92 3.33 -19.33
C GLY A 314 29.88 2.40 -18.71
N LEU A 315 28.85 2.96 -18.05
CA LEU A 315 27.79 2.22 -17.39
C LEU A 315 26.51 2.20 -18.22
N GLN A 316 25.81 1.08 -18.19
CA GLN A 316 24.42 1.04 -18.60
C GLN A 316 23.59 1.95 -17.70
N TYR A 317 22.55 2.62 -18.25
CA TYR A 317 21.65 3.44 -17.43
C TYR A 317 20.95 2.61 -16.35
N ILE A 318 21.02 3.08 -15.11
CA ILE A 318 20.36 2.44 -13.96
C ILE A 318 19.10 3.26 -13.63
N PRO A 319 17.89 2.70 -13.78
CA PRO A 319 16.65 3.34 -13.35
C PRO A 319 16.70 3.79 -11.89
N ALA A 320 16.04 4.91 -11.57
CA ALA A 320 16.04 5.46 -10.21
C ALA A 320 15.57 4.44 -9.16
N ALA A 321 14.56 3.63 -9.46
CA ALA A 321 14.05 2.59 -8.57
C ALA A 321 15.11 1.55 -8.15
N MET A 322 16.13 1.31 -8.98
CA MET A 322 17.17 0.32 -8.73
C MET A 322 18.43 0.89 -8.04
N ARG A 323 18.49 2.20 -7.77
CA ARG A 323 19.67 2.86 -7.17
C ARG A 323 19.70 2.73 -5.65
N GLU A 324 19.56 1.48 -5.15
CA GLU A 324 19.53 1.18 -3.69
C GLU A 324 20.82 0.56 -3.20
N THR A 325 21.37 -0.41 -3.93
CA THR A 325 22.51 -1.26 -3.50
C THR A 325 23.73 -1.08 -4.38
N ALA A 326 24.89 -1.42 -3.85
CA ALA A 326 26.18 -1.27 -4.55
C ALA A 326 26.35 -2.23 -5.74
N ASP A 327 25.77 -3.44 -5.67
CA ASP A 327 25.92 -4.50 -6.68
C ASP A 327 25.34 -4.15 -8.04
N ILE A 328 24.33 -3.27 -8.08
CA ILE A 328 23.71 -2.81 -9.32
C ILE A 328 24.70 -2.09 -10.25
N LEU A 329 25.70 -1.44 -9.69
CA LEU A 329 26.78 -0.79 -10.46
C LEU A 329 27.63 -1.79 -11.23
N GLN A 330 27.89 -2.97 -10.66
CA GLN A 330 28.63 -4.02 -11.37
C GLN A 330 27.80 -4.57 -12.52
N LYS A 331 26.50 -4.80 -12.33
CA LYS A 331 25.59 -5.25 -13.39
C LYS A 331 25.51 -4.23 -14.54
N ALA A 332 25.49 -2.94 -14.20
CA ALA A 332 25.51 -1.87 -15.19
C ALA A 332 26.84 -1.83 -15.97
N ALA A 333 27.97 -2.08 -15.32
CA ALA A 333 29.28 -2.14 -15.97
C ALA A 333 29.39 -3.36 -16.91
N ASP A 334 28.78 -4.47 -16.55
CA ASP A 334 28.78 -5.71 -17.34
C ASP A 334 27.69 -5.70 -18.45
N ASN A 335 26.92 -4.61 -18.60
CA ASN A 335 25.76 -4.51 -19.50
C ASN A 335 24.75 -5.65 -19.29
N SER A 336 24.55 -6.07 -18.06
CA SER A 336 23.68 -7.19 -17.68
C SER A 336 22.34 -6.80 -17.08
N LEU A 337 22.01 -5.50 -17.07
CA LEU A 337 20.69 -5.05 -16.62
C LEU A 337 19.62 -5.43 -17.66
N ASN A 338 18.66 -6.21 -17.20
CA ASN A 338 17.52 -6.60 -18.02
C ASN A 338 16.49 -5.45 -18.14
N GLU A 339 15.61 -5.54 -19.14
CA GLU A 339 14.42 -4.71 -19.19
C GLU A 339 13.50 -5.08 -18.01
N ILE A 340 13.28 -4.10 -17.14
CA ILE A 340 12.43 -4.29 -15.95
C ILE A 340 10.95 -4.20 -16.31
N ILE A 341 10.13 -4.91 -15.53
CA ILE A 341 8.69 -4.99 -15.69
C ILE A 341 8.03 -3.60 -15.62
N LYS A 342 6.93 -3.43 -16.36
CA LYS A 342 6.04 -2.27 -16.32
C LYS A 342 4.61 -2.73 -15.98
N ALA A 343 3.77 -1.80 -15.54
CA ALA A 343 2.37 -2.12 -15.23
C ALA A 343 1.61 -2.63 -16.47
N GLU A 344 1.95 -2.14 -17.66
CA GLU A 344 1.36 -2.56 -18.95
C GLU A 344 1.72 -3.99 -19.37
N ASP A 345 2.74 -4.58 -18.75
CA ASP A 345 3.13 -5.97 -18.98
C ASP A 345 2.20 -6.96 -18.28
N ILE A 346 1.37 -6.52 -17.32
CA ILE A 346 0.40 -7.37 -16.65
C ILE A 346 -0.75 -7.70 -17.60
N LYS A 347 -0.99 -8.99 -17.83
CA LYS A 347 -2.01 -9.50 -18.76
C LYS A 347 -3.25 -10.04 -18.08
N GLY A 348 -3.12 -10.48 -16.84
CA GLY A 348 -4.23 -11.02 -16.07
C GLY A 348 -4.21 -10.60 -14.61
N ILE A 349 -5.38 -10.59 -14.00
CA ILE A 349 -5.54 -10.36 -12.57
C ILE A 349 -5.55 -11.72 -11.87
N ILE A 350 -4.59 -11.92 -10.98
CA ILE A 350 -4.51 -13.09 -10.11
C ILE A 350 -4.74 -12.60 -8.68
N HIS A 351 -5.31 -13.42 -7.81
CA HIS A 351 -5.68 -13.11 -6.43
C HIS A 351 -6.70 -11.96 -6.34
N SER A 352 -7.96 -12.32 -6.46
CA SER A 352 -9.07 -11.39 -6.28
C SER A 352 -10.29 -12.07 -5.66
N HIS A 353 -11.10 -11.28 -4.94
CA HIS A 353 -12.24 -11.71 -4.15
C HIS A 353 -13.54 -11.17 -4.72
N SER A 354 -14.60 -11.95 -4.59
CA SER A 354 -15.93 -11.59 -5.03
C SER A 354 -16.93 -11.55 -3.87
N THR A 355 -18.19 -11.23 -4.16
CA THR A 355 -19.28 -11.34 -3.16
C THR A 355 -19.52 -12.77 -2.66
N TRP A 356 -18.84 -13.76 -3.19
CA TRP A 356 -18.85 -15.09 -2.63
C TRP A 356 -18.15 -15.15 -1.27
N SER A 357 -17.07 -14.39 -1.07
CA SER A 357 -16.48 -14.20 0.26
C SER A 357 -16.76 -12.78 0.77
N ASP A 358 -15.80 -11.91 0.80
CA ASP A 358 -15.85 -10.56 1.36
C ASP A 358 -15.57 -9.45 0.32
N GLY A 359 -15.42 -9.81 -0.95
CA GLY A 359 -15.33 -8.84 -2.03
C GLY A 359 -16.63 -8.05 -2.21
N LEU A 360 -16.52 -6.84 -2.77
CA LEU A 360 -17.64 -5.91 -2.94
C LEU A 360 -18.44 -6.14 -4.22
N ASN A 361 -17.88 -6.82 -5.21
CA ASN A 361 -18.45 -6.96 -6.53
C ASN A 361 -18.74 -8.42 -6.87
N THR A 362 -19.80 -8.66 -7.65
CA THR A 362 -20.12 -10.00 -8.15
C THR A 362 -19.06 -10.49 -9.13
N LEU A 363 -19.00 -11.82 -9.38
CA LEU A 363 -18.11 -12.41 -10.38
C LEU A 363 -18.24 -11.73 -11.75
N GLU A 364 -19.49 -11.48 -12.18
CA GLU A 364 -19.75 -10.83 -13.48
C GLU A 364 -19.23 -9.39 -13.51
N GLN A 365 -19.38 -8.62 -12.41
CA GLN A 365 -18.87 -7.25 -12.31
C GLN A 365 -17.33 -7.23 -12.33
N MET A 366 -16.69 -8.13 -11.57
CA MET A 366 -15.24 -8.28 -11.56
C MET A 366 -14.72 -8.63 -12.97
N ALA A 367 -15.32 -9.60 -13.63
CA ALA A 367 -14.91 -10.01 -14.97
C ALA A 367 -15.07 -8.89 -16.01
N LYS A 368 -16.21 -8.17 -16.01
CA LYS A 368 -16.42 -7.02 -16.90
C LYS A 368 -15.40 -5.92 -16.67
N ALA A 369 -15.12 -5.58 -15.41
CA ALA A 369 -14.11 -4.57 -15.09
C ALA A 369 -12.70 -4.99 -15.55
N ALA A 370 -12.35 -6.26 -15.44
CA ALA A 370 -11.08 -6.77 -15.97
C ALA A 370 -11.00 -6.64 -17.50
N ILE A 371 -12.08 -7.00 -18.21
CA ILE A 371 -12.20 -6.83 -19.67
C ILE A 371 -12.07 -5.35 -20.06
N ASP A 372 -12.80 -4.47 -19.39
CA ASP A 372 -12.81 -3.02 -19.68
C ASP A 372 -11.42 -2.39 -19.48
N LYS A 373 -10.61 -2.94 -18.57
CA LYS A 373 -9.22 -2.54 -18.33
C LYS A 373 -8.21 -3.19 -19.28
N GLY A 374 -8.65 -4.11 -20.16
CA GLY A 374 -7.81 -4.75 -21.17
C GLY A 374 -7.05 -5.99 -20.68
N PHE A 375 -7.41 -6.56 -19.52
CA PHE A 375 -6.86 -7.83 -19.06
C PHE A 375 -7.42 -9.00 -19.89
N GLU A 376 -6.62 -10.05 -20.07
CA GLU A 376 -6.98 -11.22 -20.86
C GLU A 376 -7.71 -12.30 -20.04
N TYR A 377 -7.49 -12.31 -18.71
CA TYR A 377 -8.08 -13.27 -17.78
C TYR A 377 -8.18 -12.74 -16.37
N LEU A 378 -9.01 -13.41 -15.57
CA LEU A 378 -9.23 -13.14 -14.16
C LEU A 378 -9.14 -14.45 -13.37
N VAL A 379 -8.43 -14.44 -12.25
CA VAL A 379 -8.38 -15.54 -11.29
C VAL A 379 -9.16 -15.12 -10.04
N ILE A 380 -10.25 -15.81 -9.76
CA ILE A 380 -11.04 -15.61 -8.54
C ILE A 380 -10.53 -16.53 -7.45
N SER A 381 -10.14 -15.95 -6.32
CA SER A 381 -9.47 -16.61 -5.19
C SER A 381 -10.16 -16.30 -3.87
N ASP A 382 -11.49 -16.41 -3.83
CA ASP A 382 -12.27 -16.17 -2.60
C ASP A 382 -11.72 -16.95 -1.41
N HIS A 383 -11.95 -16.48 -0.19
CA HIS A 383 -11.43 -17.10 1.03
C HIS A 383 -11.97 -18.48 1.32
N SER A 384 -11.13 -19.37 1.87
CA SER A 384 -11.49 -20.72 2.27
C SER A 384 -12.30 -20.78 3.57
N GLN A 385 -12.84 -21.93 3.90
CA GLN A 385 -13.87 -22.15 4.91
C GLN A 385 -13.53 -21.64 6.30
N VAL A 386 -12.27 -21.74 6.77
CA VAL A 386 -11.91 -21.28 8.13
C VAL A 386 -11.85 -19.76 8.27
N ALA A 387 -11.87 -19.01 7.18
CA ALA A 387 -11.94 -17.55 7.21
C ALA A 387 -13.37 -17.05 7.49
N PHE A 388 -13.93 -17.36 8.67
CA PHE A 388 -15.31 -16.99 9.03
C PHE A 388 -15.56 -15.48 8.98
N TYR A 389 -14.55 -14.67 9.31
CA TYR A 389 -14.62 -13.21 9.28
C TYR A 389 -14.81 -12.67 7.86
N ALA A 390 -14.34 -13.39 6.86
CA ALA A 390 -14.42 -13.07 5.43
C ALA A 390 -15.52 -13.89 4.71
N ASN A 391 -16.46 -14.52 5.42
CA ASN A 391 -17.51 -15.36 4.83
C ASN A 391 -16.96 -16.49 3.94
N GLY A 392 -15.83 -17.11 4.33
CA GLY A 392 -15.14 -18.14 3.58
C GLY A 392 -16.04 -19.29 3.10
N LEU A 393 -15.68 -19.88 1.96
CA LEU A 393 -16.53 -20.81 1.22
C LEU A 393 -16.53 -22.22 1.83
N SER A 394 -17.70 -22.82 2.08
CA SER A 394 -17.80 -24.27 2.28
C SER A 394 -17.60 -25.03 0.96
N ALA A 395 -17.34 -26.33 1.02
CA ALA A 395 -17.17 -27.16 -0.18
C ALA A 395 -18.39 -27.08 -1.13
N GLU A 396 -19.61 -27.00 -0.58
CA GLU A 396 -20.84 -26.84 -1.36
C GLU A 396 -20.89 -25.47 -2.06
N ARG A 397 -20.45 -24.41 -1.38
CA ARG A 397 -20.38 -23.06 -1.96
C ARG A 397 -19.30 -22.99 -3.05
N VAL A 398 -18.18 -23.67 -2.89
CA VAL A 398 -17.16 -23.82 -3.93
C VAL A 398 -17.77 -24.43 -5.20
N ALA A 399 -18.52 -25.54 -5.06
CA ALA A 399 -19.16 -26.19 -6.21
C ALA A 399 -20.16 -25.25 -6.92
N ALA A 400 -20.95 -24.48 -6.16
CA ALA A 400 -21.89 -23.52 -6.71
C ALA A 400 -21.19 -22.35 -7.43
N GLN A 401 -20.11 -21.82 -6.86
CA GLN A 401 -19.29 -20.78 -7.49
C GLN A 401 -18.67 -21.28 -8.81
N HIS A 402 -18.18 -22.51 -8.84
CA HIS A 402 -17.62 -23.10 -10.06
C HIS A 402 -18.65 -23.18 -11.19
N GLN A 403 -19.91 -23.47 -10.88
CA GLN A 403 -21.00 -23.48 -11.88
C GLN A 403 -21.28 -22.07 -12.43
N GLU A 404 -21.24 -21.05 -11.57
CA GLU A 404 -21.39 -19.66 -11.99
C GLU A 404 -20.22 -19.24 -12.90
N ILE A 405 -18.98 -19.59 -12.52
CA ILE A 405 -17.78 -19.31 -13.33
C ILE A 405 -17.89 -20.00 -14.71
N ASP A 406 -18.31 -21.26 -14.77
CA ASP A 406 -18.49 -21.97 -16.05
C ASP A 406 -19.52 -21.27 -16.94
N THR A 407 -20.63 -20.83 -16.34
CA THR A 407 -21.67 -20.07 -17.04
C THR A 407 -21.16 -18.73 -17.58
N LEU A 408 -20.36 -18.01 -16.79
CA LEU A 408 -19.77 -16.75 -17.20
C LEU A 408 -18.70 -16.96 -18.29
N ASN A 409 -17.88 -17.99 -18.17
CA ASN A 409 -16.88 -18.34 -19.18
C ASN A 409 -17.49 -18.63 -20.57
N ASP A 410 -18.68 -19.23 -20.60
CA ASP A 410 -19.39 -19.43 -21.88
C ASP A 410 -19.87 -18.11 -22.51
N LYS A 411 -20.23 -17.12 -21.68
CA LYS A 411 -20.76 -15.81 -22.13
C LYS A 411 -19.66 -14.82 -22.51
N LEU A 412 -18.49 -14.89 -21.85
CA LEU A 412 -17.46 -13.85 -21.91
C LEU A 412 -16.29 -14.17 -22.85
N LYS A 413 -16.38 -15.27 -23.62
CA LYS A 413 -15.32 -15.64 -24.59
C LYS A 413 -14.92 -14.45 -25.49
N PRO A 414 -13.62 -14.22 -25.75
CA PRO A 414 -12.48 -15.09 -25.42
C PRO A 414 -11.91 -14.92 -24.00
N PHE A 415 -12.41 -13.97 -23.19
CA PHE A 415 -11.98 -13.77 -21.80
C PHE A 415 -12.27 -15.01 -20.95
N LYS A 416 -11.39 -15.31 -19.98
CA LYS A 416 -11.52 -16.49 -19.12
C LYS A 416 -11.38 -16.15 -17.64
N ILE A 417 -12.29 -16.69 -16.84
CA ILE A 417 -12.21 -16.69 -15.37
C ILE A 417 -11.67 -18.04 -14.94
N PHE A 418 -10.59 -18.06 -14.18
CA PHE A 418 -10.03 -19.27 -13.59
C PHE A 418 -10.56 -19.48 -12.18
N LYS A 419 -10.79 -20.75 -11.83
CA LYS A 419 -11.26 -21.20 -10.53
C LYS A 419 -10.07 -21.31 -9.58
N SER A 420 -10.03 -20.48 -8.56
CA SER A 420 -9.01 -20.51 -7.53
C SER A 420 -9.62 -20.38 -6.13
N ILE A 421 -8.81 -20.53 -5.14
CA ILE A 421 -9.14 -20.30 -3.75
C ILE A 421 -7.92 -19.73 -3.04
N GLU A 422 -8.12 -18.74 -2.18
CA GLU A 422 -7.13 -18.41 -1.18
C GLU A 422 -7.35 -19.32 0.03
N ALA A 423 -6.58 -20.42 0.06
CA ALA A 423 -6.66 -21.42 1.11
C ALA A 423 -5.84 -20.99 2.33
N ASP A 424 -6.49 -20.93 3.49
CA ASP A 424 -5.77 -20.71 4.75
C ASP A 424 -4.75 -21.82 5.01
N ILE A 425 -3.53 -21.42 5.35
CA ILE A 425 -2.53 -22.31 5.91
C ILE A 425 -2.85 -22.48 7.40
N LEU A 426 -3.26 -23.66 7.80
CA LEU A 426 -3.65 -23.98 9.17
C LEU A 426 -2.45 -23.96 10.14
N GLY A 427 -2.71 -24.06 11.42
CA GLY A 427 -1.66 -24.01 12.44
C GLY A 427 -0.60 -25.11 12.36
N ASP A 428 -0.90 -26.23 11.71
CA ASP A 428 -0.01 -27.37 11.43
C ASP A 428 0.64 -27.31 10.05
N GLY A 429 0.33 -26.29 9.25
CA GLY A 429 0.85 -26.10 7.90
C GLY A 429 0.03 -26.76 6.78
N ASN A 430 -1.02 -27.52 7.11
CA ASN A 430 -1.93 -28.04 6.10
C ASN A 430 -2.82 -26.94 5.54
N LEU A 431 -3.34 -27.16 4.30
CA LEU A 431 -4.36 -26.28 3.72
C LEU A 431 -5.74 -26.60 4.27
N ASP A 432 -6.62 -25.62 4.29
CA ASP A 432 -7.96 -25.70 4.90
C ASP A 432 -8.87 -26.79 4.28
N TYR A 433 -8.68 -27.17 3.02
CA TYR A 433 -9.49 -28.19 2.36
C TYR A 433 -8.77 -29.54 2.22
N ASN A 434 -9.56 -30.61 2.10
CA ASN A 434 -9.05 -31.91 1.70
C ASN A 434 -8.73 -31.96 0.20
N SER A 435 -7.99 -32.99 -0.23
CA SER A 435 -7.54 -33.17 -1.61
C SER A 435 -8.68 -33.16 -2.64
N ARG A 436 -9.85 -33.71 -2.30
CA ARG A 436 -10.99 -33.79 -3.24
C ARG A 436 -11.53 -32.40 -3.62
N VAL A 437 -11.53 -31.47 -2.67
CA VAL A 437 -11.94 -30.09 -2.92
C VAL A 437 -10.82 -29.34 -3.65
N LEU A 438 -9.55 -29.48 -3.18
CA LEU A 438 -8.41 -28.81 -3.80
C LEU A 438 -8.18 -29.21 -5.27
N GLU A 439 -8.56 -30.42 -5.66
CA GLU A 439 -8.48 -30.91 -7.05
C GLU A 439 -9.43 -30.21 -8.02
N THR A 440 -10.48 -29.57 -7.51
CA THR A 440 -11.49 -28.90 -8.35
C THR A 440 -11.04 -27.52 -8.84
N PHE A 441 -9.99 -26.97 -8.25
CA PHE A 441 -9.46 -25.66 -8.63
C PHE A 441 -8.43 -25.75 -9.76
N ASP A 442 -8.33 -24.68 -10.53
CA ASP A 442 -7.28 -24.51 -11.53
C ASP A 442 -5.93 -24.24 -10.85
N LEU A 443 -5.93 -23.44 -9.80
CA LEU A 443 -4.78 -23.11 -8.96
C LEU A 443 -5.23 -22.82 -7.52
N VAL A 444 -4.30 -22.89 -6.57
CA VAL A 444 -4.53 -22.60 -5.15
C VAL A 444 -3.48 -21.62 -4.65
N ILE A 445 -3.93 -20.55 -4.04
CA ILE A 445 -3.09 -19.59 -3.31
C ILE A 445 -3.11 -20.00 -1.84
N ALA A 446 -1.96 -20.23 -1.24
CA ALA A 446 -1.84 -20.61 0.17
C ALA A 446 -1.38 -19.41 1.01
N SER A 447 -2.18 -18.99 1.99
CA SER A 447 -1.95 -17.78 2.76
C SER A 447 -2.11 -17.98 4.26
N VAL A 448 -1.40 -17.19 5.06
CA VAL A 448 -1.49 -17.19 6.53
C VAL A 448 -2.30 -15.99 7.01
N HIS A 449 -3.50 -16.23 7.55
CA HIS A 449 -4.35 -15.16 8.09
C HIS A 449 -4.49 -15.18 9.62
N SER A 450 -4.15 -16.26 10.25
CA SER A 450 -4.33 -16.45 11.70
C SER A 450 -3.01 -16.71 12.43
N ASN A 451 -2.98 -16.44 13.75
CA ASN A 451 -1.80 -16.71 14.57
C ASN A 451 -0.49 -16.09 14.07
N LEU A 452 -0.55 -14.87 13.56
CA LEU A 452 0.59 -14.15 12.97
C LEU A 452 1.76 -13.89 13.94
N LYS A 453 1.54 -14.02 15.25
CA LYS A 453 2.60 -13.91 16.27
C LYS A 453 3.21 -15.28 16.55
N MET A 454 4.07 -15.73 15.65
CA MET A 454 4.77 -17.01 15.71
C MET A 454 6.26 -16.79 15.98
N SER A 455 6.93 -17.81 16.61
CA SER A 455 8.38 -17.91 16.53
C SER A 455 8.83 -18.23 15.10
N LEU A 456 10.11 -17.98 14.80
CA LEU A 456 10.71 -18.33 13.51
C LEU A 456 10.50 -19.81 13.17
N ASP A 457 10.81 -20.71 14.11
CA ASP A 457 10.68 -22.17 13.89
C ASP A 457 9.23 -22.54 13.54
N LYS A 458 8.26 -22.02 14.30
CA LYS A 458 6.84 -22.29 14.04
C LYS A 458 6.37 -21.74 12.69
N ALA A 459 6.83 -20.55 12.32
CA ALA A 459 6.50 -19.95 11.03
C ALA A 459 7.11 -20.75 9.87
N MET A 460 8.37 -21.16 10.03
CA MET A 460 9.06 -21.98 9.03
C MET A 460 8.39 -23.35 8.85
N ASP A 461 8.11 -24.08 9.94
CA ASP A 461 7.41 -25.36 9.85
C ASP A 461 6.06 -25.22 9.13
N ARG A 462 5.31 -24.20 9.48
CA ARG A 462 3.99 -23.93 8.91
C ARG A 462 4.04 -23.63 7.43
N VAL A 463 4.91 -22.71 7.02
CA VAL A 463 5.03 -22.27 5.62
C VAL A 463 5.66 -23.35 4.74
N LEU A 464 6.73 -24.02 5.21
CA LEU A 464 7.38 -25.07 4.44
C LEU A 464 6.46 -26.28 4.23
N THR A 465 5.63 -26.63 5.22
CA THR A 465 4.60 -27.68 5.06
C THR A 465 3.60 -27.31 3.97
N ALA A 466 3.11 -26.06 3.96
CA ALA A 466 2.18 -25.58 2.95
C ALA A 466 2.81 -25.52 1.55
N VAL A 467 4.07 -25.07 1.43
CA VAL A 467 4.80 -25.04 0.16
C VAL A 467 5.05 -26.45 -0.38
N SER A 468 5.25 -27.43 0.50
CA SER A 468 5.41 -28.84 0.11
C SER A 468 4.10 -29.53 -0.30
N ASN A 469 2.96 -28.92 -0.02
CA ASN A 469 1.65 -29.47 -0.40
C ASN A 469 1.51 -29.45 -1.93
N PRO A 470 1.18 -30.59 -2.58
CA PRO A 470 1.12 -30.68 -4.04
C PRO A 470 0.03 -29.79 -4.67
N TYR A 471 -0.88 -29.24 -3.87
CA TYR A 471 -1.95 -28.35 -4.33
C TYR A 471 -1.59 -26.87 -4.26
N THR A 472 -0.55 -26.47 -3.53
CA THR A 472 -0.11 -25.08 -3.45
C THR A 472 0.51 -24.65 -4.76
N THR A 473 -0.12 -23.73 -5.47
CA THR A 473 0.39 -23.13 -6.71
C THR A 473 1.14 -21.84 -6.45
N ILE A 474 0.58 -20.99 -5.57
CA ILE A 474 1.13 -19.68 -5.21
C ILE A 474 1.21 -19.60 -3.69
N LEU A 475 2.32 -19.11 -3.16
CA LEU A 475 2.44 -18.69 -1.77
C LEU A 475 2.03 -17.22 -1.68
N GLY A 476 0.85 -16.94 -1.11
CA GLY A 476 0.26 -15.61 -0.99
C GLY A 476 0.88 -14.80 0.13
N HIS A 477 1.08 -13.48 -0.08
CA HIS A 477 1.65 -12.50 0.87
C HIS A 477 2.51 -13.10 2.00
N PRO A 478 3.72 -13.59 1.67
CA PRO A 478 4.48 -14.57 2.45
C PRO A 478 4.76 -14.20 3.90
N THR A 479 4.84 -12.93 4.25
CA THR A 479 5.12 -12.49 5.63
C THR A 479 3.87 -12.01 6.37
N GLY A 480 2.79 -11.73 5.66
CA GLY A 480 1.57 -11.14 6.22
C GLY A 480 1.80 -9.76 6.82
N ARG A 481 2.83 -9.02 6.37
CA ARG A 481 3.09 -7.64 6.81
C ARG A 481 1.98 -6.69 6.39
N LEU A 482 1.82 -5.61 7.15
CA LEU A 482 1.08 -4.41 6.75
C LEU A 482 1.95 -3.21 7.07
N LEU A 483 2.45 -2.54 6.04
CA LEU A 483 3.33 -1.38 6.16
C LEU A 483 2.73 -0.33 7.09
N LEU A 484 3.55 0.28 7.92
CA LEU A 484 3.21 1.27 8.95
C LEU A 484 2.20 0.79 10.01
N SER A 485 1.72 -0.47 9.95
CA SER A 485 0.70 -1.01 10.85
C SER A 485 1.11 -2.30 11.56
N ARG A 486 1.79 -3.21 10.86
CA ARG A 486 2.16 -4.51 11.41
C ARG A 486 3.39 -5.08 10.73
N ALA A 487 4.44 -5.36 11.49
CA ALA A 487 5.54 -6.19 11.01
C ALA A 487 5.02 -7.58 10.58
N GLY A 488 5.62 -8.16 9.57
CA GLY A 488 5.38 -9.54 9.20
C GLY A 488 5.84 -10.52 10.29
N TYR A 489 5.37 -11.76 10.24
CA TYR A 489 5.95 -12.82 11.05
C TYR A 489 7.35 -13.18 10.55
N PRO A 490 8.25 -13.67 11.41
CA PRO A 490 9.63 -13.95 11.03
C PRO A 490 9.71 -15.13 10.06
N LEU A 491 10.48 -14.97 8.96
CA LEU A 491 10.78 -16.02 8.00
C LEU A 491 12.28 -16.04 7.64
N ASP A 492 12.83 -17.22 7.39
CA ASP A 492 14.06 -17.39 6.62
C ASP A 492 13.68 -17.40 5.13
N HIS A 493 13.69 -16.22 4.52
CA HIS A 493 13.25 -16.02 3.14
C HIS A 493 14.04 -16.90 2.15
N LYS A 494 15.35 -17.10 2.35
CA LYS A 494 16.14 -17.95 1.46
C LYS A 494 15.65 -19.38 1.47
N LYS A 495 15.41 -19.95 2.66
CA LYS A 495 14.87 -21.31 2.78
C LYS A 495 13.47 -21.44 2.19
N VAL A 496 12.61 -20.42 2.37
CA VAL A 496 11.27 -20.43 1.78
C VAL A 496 11.35 -20.37 0.26
N ILE A 497 12.19 -19.49 -0.31
CA ILE A 497 12.39 -19.38 -1.76
C ILE A 497 12.98 -20.67 -2.33
N ASP A 498 13.98 -21.28 -1.66
CA ASP A 498 14.55 -22.57 -2.08
C ASP A 498 13.48 -23.67 -2.08
N ALA A 499 12.65 -23.75 -1.05
CA ALA A 499 11.54 -24.69 -1.00
C ALA A 499 10.50 -24.44 -2.11
N CYS A 500 10.20 -23.18 -2.43
CA CYS A 500 9.32 -22.83 -3.55
C CYS A 500 9.93 -23.29 -4.89
N ALA A 501 11.24 -23.11 -5.09
CA ALA A 501 11.96 -23.61 -6.27
C ALA A 501 11.86 -25.15 -6.40
N GLU A 502 12.10 -25.89 -5.32
CA GLU A 502 12.04 -27.35 -5.28
C GLU A 502 10.61 -27.89 -5.55
N ASN A 503 9.60 -27.16 -5.07
CA ASN A 503 8.21 -27.56 -5.22
C ASN A 503 7.51 -26.91 -6.43
N ASN A 504 8.15 -25.98 -7.14
CA ASN A 504 7.63 -25.17 -8.25
C ASN A 504 6.44 -24.31 -7.81
N VAL A 505 6.50 -23.78 -6.62
CA VAL A 505 5.50 -22.84 -6.09
C VAL A 505 5.91 -21.42 -6.51
N VAL A 506 4.95 -20.68 -7.05
CA VAL A 506 5.11 -19.26 -7.38
C VAL A 506 5.04 -18.45 -6.08
N ILE A 507 5.77 -17.36 -5.99
CA ILE A 507 5.69 -16.45 -4.83
C ILE A 507 4.95 -15.18 -5.24
N GLU A 508 3.95 -14.81 -4.47
CA GLU A 508 3.20 -13.58 -4.66
C GLU A 508 4.07 -12.36 -4.32
N ILE A 509 3.96 -11.34 -5.16
CA ILE A 509 4.22 -9.94 -4.83
C ILE A 509 2.86 -9.30 -4.64
N ASN A 510 2.33 -9.33 -3.43
CA ASN A 510 1.05 -8.69 -3.14
C ASN A 510 1.15 -7.19 -3.42
N ALA A 511 0.35 -6.73 -4.37
CA ALA A 511 0.46 -5.38 -4.91
C ALA A 511 -0.28 -4.32 -4.08
N HIS A 512 -1.08 -4.74 -3.08
CA HIS A 512 -1.79 -3.80 -2.23
C HIS A 512 -0.80 -2.84 -1.54
N PRO A 513 -0.96 -1.50 -1.62
CA PRO A 513 0.00 -0.51 -1.12
C PRO A 513 0.42 -0.68 0.34
N ARG A 514 -0.45 -1.26 1.18
CA ARG A 514 -0.12 -1.56 2.59
C ARG A 514 0.63 -2.87 2.78
N ARG A 515 0.80 -3.69 1.75
CA ARG A 515 1.51 -4.99 1.84
C ARG A 515 2.85 -4.95 1.13
N LEU A 516 2.86 -4.89 -0.20
CA LEU A 516 4.02 -5.00 -1.08
C LEU A 516 4.93 -6.19 -0.66
N ASP A 517 4.32 -7.36 -0.50
CA ASP A 517 4.84 -8.59 0.10
C ASP A 517 4.79 -9.75 -0.92
N ILE A 518 5.88 -10.32 -1.33
CA ILE A 518 7.23 -10.40 -0.73
C ILE A 518 8.00 -9.08 -0.86
N ASP A 519 8.94 -8.85 0.07
CA ASP A 519 9.84 -7.70 0.02
C ASP A 519 10.72 -7.73 -1.23
N TRP A 520 10.87 -6.58 -1.90
CA TRP A 520 11.60 -6.45 -3.18
C TRP A 520 13.06 -6.93 -3.10
N ARG A 521 13.68 -6.90 -1.93
CA ARG A 521 15.07 -7.35 -1.71
C ARG A 521 15.26 -8.84 -1.96
N TRP A 522 14.18 -9.60 -2.02
CA TRP A 522 14.17 -11.04 -2.28
C TRP A 522 13.82 -11.42 -3.72
N ILE A 523 13.40 -10.48 -4.54
CA ILE A 523 12.95 -10.71 -5.92
C ILE A 523 14.08 -11.28 -6.77
N GLU A 524 15.26 -10.68 -6.70
CA GLU A 524 16.40 -11.15 -7.47
C GLU A 524 16.81 -12.58 -7.08
N TYR A 525 16.92 -12.86 -5.78
CA TYR A 525 17.23 -14.20 -5.32
C TYR A 525 16.20 -15.24 -5.77
N ALA A 526 14.91 -14.89 -5.77
CA ALA A 526 13.85 -15.76 -6.29
C ALA A 526 14.04 -16.04 -7.78
N MET A 527 14.37 -15.03 -8.60
CA MET A 527 14.65 -15.21 -10.03
C MET A 527 15.89 -16.08 -10.28
N GLU A 528 16.97 -15.88 -9.50
CA GLU A 528 18.18 -16.69 -9.57
C GLU A 528 17.91 -18.17 -9.25
N ARG A 529 16.98 -18.45 -8.34
CA ARG A 529 16.54 -19.79 -7.99
C ARG A 529 15.54 -20.39 -8.99
N GLY A 530 15.16 -19.63 -10.04
CA GLY A 530 14.20 -20.04 -11.06
C GLY A 530 12.76 -20.05 -10.55
N VAL A 531 12.44 -19.35 -9.46
CA VAL A 531 11.08 -19.17 -8.95
C VAL A 531 10.39 -18.09 -9.76
N LEU A 532 9.20 -18.39 -10.29
CA LEU A 532 8.31 -17.39 -10.83
C LEU A 532 7.71 -16.55 -9.71
N LEU A 533 7.57 -15.25 -9.96
CA LEU A 533 6.85 -14.35 -9.09
C LEU A 533 5.49 -14.02 -9.72
N SER A 534 4.54 -13.52 -8.95
CA SER A 534 3.23 -13.09 -9.43
C SER A 534 2.83 -11.78 -8.76
N ILE A 535 2.62 -10.74 -9.56
CA ILE A 535 2.12 -9.45 -9.06
C ILE A 535 0.61 -9.55 -8.98
N ASP A 536 0.10 -9.63 -7.76
CA ASP A 536 -1.30 -9.93 -7.47
C ASP A 536 -1.90 -8.83 -6.58
N PRO A 537 -3.03 -8.23 -6.95
CA PRO A 537 -3.58 -7.08 -6.23
C PRO A 537 -4.32 -7.45 -4.93
N ASP A 538 -4.68 -8.71 -4.72
CA ASP A 538 -5.53 -9.13 -3.59
C ASP A 538 -6.81 -8.29 -3.53
N ALA A 539 -7.42 -8.14 -4.73
CA ALA A 539 -8.46 -7.14 -4.97
C ALA A 539 -9.80 -7.56 -4.41
N HIS A 540 -10.34 -6.78 -3.49
CA HIS A 540 -11.68 -6.96 -2.92
C HIS A 540 -12.76 -6.10 -3.61
N SER A 541 -12.37 -5.35 -4.65
CA SER A 541 -13.27 -4.58 -5.50
C SER A 541 -12.64 -4.38 -6.87
N VAL A 542 -13.45 -3.93 -7.84
CA VAL A 542 -12.98 -3.57 -9.19
C VAL A 542 -11.92 -2.47 -9.18
N ASN A 543 -11.92 -1.60 -8.16
CA ASN A 543 -10.92 -0.55 -8.00
C ASN A 543 -9.56 -1.13 -7.57
N GLY A 544 -9.55 -2.21 -6.81
CA GLY A 544 -8.33 -2.89 -6.36
C GLY A 544 -7.48 -3.44 -7.52
N PHE A 545 -8.05 -3.62 -8.72
CA PHE A 545 -7.25 -4.00 -9.90
C PHE A 545 -6.18 -2.96 -10.26
N ASN A 546 -6.36 -1.71 -9.87
CA ASN A 546 -5.35 -0.67 -10.09
C ASN A 546 -4.08 -0.89 -9.27
N ASP A 547 -4.16 -1.66 -8.18
CA ASP A 547 -3.02 -1.89 -7.28
C ASP A 547 -1.89 -2.67 -7.96
N VAL A 548 -2.13 -3.37 -9.09
CA VAL A 548 -1.05 -3.98 -9.89
C VAL A 548 0.03 -2.98 -10.29
N TYR A 549 -0.32 -1.70 -10.40
CA TYR A 549 0.62 -0.60 -10.62
C TYR A 549 1.67 -0.52 -9.50
N TYR A 550 1.25 -0.56 -8.24
CA TYR A 550 2.15 -0.52 -7.08
C TYR A 550 2.99 -1.78 -6.97
N GLY A 551 2.40 -2.94 -7.30
CA GLY A 551 3.15 -4.20 -7.39
C GLY A 551 4.23 -4.17 -8.47
N ALA A 552 3.92 -3.65 -9.67
CA ALA A 552 4.91 -3.50 -10.74
C ALA A 552 6.03 -2.53 -10.34
N MET A 553 5.69 -1.41 -9.72
CA MET A 553 6.65 -0.45 -9.23
C MET A 553 7.65 -1.05 -8.24
N ILE A 554 7.14 -1.73 -7.19
CA ILE A 554 8.03 -2.31 -6.19
C ILE A 554 8.86 -3.46 -6.78
N ALA A 555 8.32 -4.18 -7.76
CA ALA A 555 9.02 -5.23 -8.48
C ALA A 555 10.19 -4.70 -9.33
N GLN A 556 10.09 -3.48 -9.85
CA GLN A 556 11.18 -2.80 -10.57
C GLN A 556 12.43 -2.66 -9.71
N LYS A 557 12.27 -2.40 -8.41
CA LYS A 557 13.40 -2.30 -7.46
C LYS A 557 14.22 -3.59 -7.38
N GLY A 558 13.54 -4.73 -7.41
CA GLY A 558 14.15 -6.06 -7.42
C GLY A 558 14.57 -6.54 -8.80
N GLY A 559 14.46 -5.71 -9.85
CA GLY A 559 14.84 -6.07 -11.21
C GLY A 559 13.96 -7.12 -11.87
N LEU A 560 12.69 -7.27 -11.43
CA LEU A 560 11.77 -8.24 -12.03
C LEU A 560 11.56 -7.96 -13.52
N THR A 561 11.51 -9.03 -14.32
CA THR A 561 11.19 -8.94 -15.75
C THR A 561 9.82 -9.54 -16.02
N ALA A 562 9.15 -9.12 -17.10
CA ALA A 562 7.85 -9.65 -17.47
C ALA A 562 7.83 -11.18 -17.64
N LYS A 563 8.91 -11.77 -18.16
CA LYS A 563 9.03 -13.23 -18.33
C LYS A 563 9.12 -14.02 -17.03
N ASN A 564 9.52 -13.36 -15.93
CA ASN A 564 9.63 -13.96 -14.59
C ASN A 564 8.39 -13.69 -13.74
N ASN A 565 7.38 -13.01 -14.29
CA ASN A 565 6.12 -12.66 -13.62
C ASN A 565 4.93 -13.43 -14.22
N LEU A 566 4.26 -14.22 -13.39
CA LEU A 566 3.15 -15.08 -13.84
C LEU A 566 1.95 -14.27 -14.36
N SER A 567 1.61 -13.14 -13.71
CA SER A 567 0.51 -12.29 -14.14
C SER A 567 0.79 -11.51 -15.45
N SER A 568 2.04 -11.56 -15.96
CA SER A 568 2.42 -11.05 -17.29
C SER A 568 2.24 -12.07 -18.41
N PHE A 569 1.92 -13.32 -18.11
CA PHE A 569 1.68 -14.32 -19.12
C PHE A 569 0.38 -14.01 -19.88
N THR A 570 0.38 -14.18 -21.20
CA THR A 570 -0.84 -14.16 -22.00
C THR A 570 -1.78 -15.28 -21.55
N LEU A 571 -3.05 -15.20 -21.88
CA LEU A 571 -4.01 -16.27 -21.56
C LEU A 571 -3.50 -17.66 -21.98
N ALA A 572 -2.94 -17.79 -23.18
CA ALA A 572 -2.42 -19.06 -23.68
C ALA A 572 -1.19 -19.56 -22.91
N GLU A 573 -0.28 -18.66 -22.53
CA GLU A 573 0.88 -19.00 -21.71
C GLU A 573 0.47 -19.41 -20.30
N PHE A 574 -0.53 -18.73 -19.73
CA PHE A 574 -1.05 -19.05 -18.41
C PHE A 574 -1.76 -20.40 -18.39
N GLU A 575 -2.59 -20.71 -19.40
CA GLU A 575 -3.20 -22.04 -19.55
C GLU A 575 -2.14 -23.15 -19.66
N ASN A 576 -1.12 -22.96 -20.50
CA ASN A 576 -0.02 -23.93 -20.64
C ASN A 576 0.78 -24.09 -19.31
N PHE A 577 0.99 -23.01 -18.56
CA PHE A 577 1.60 -23.09 -17.23
C PHE A 577 0.75 -23.98 -16.30
N LEU A 578 -0.56 -23.75 -16.23
CA LEU A 578 -1.47 -24.53 -15.37
C LEU A 578 -1.55 -26.00 -15.78
N GLU A 579 -1.55 -26.32 -17.08
CA GLU A 579 -1.53 -27.70 -17.56
C GLU A 579 -0.28 -28.43 -17.11
N LYS A 580 0.89 -27.85 -17.35
CA LYS A 580 2.19 -28.41 -16.91
C LYS A 580 2.26 -28.57 -15.39
N TYR A 581 1.70 -27.60 -14.66
CA TYR A 581 1.63 -27.66 -13.20
C TYR A 581 0.76 -28.84 -12.73
N LYS A 582 -0.43 -29.02 -13.33
CA LYS A 582 -1.36 -30.13 -13.04
C LYS A 582 -0.75 -31.51 -13.36
N GLU A 583 0.01 -31.65 -14.45
CA GLU A 583 0.72 -32.89 -14.80
C GLU A 583 1.76 -33.27 -13.77
N LYS A 584 2.59 -32.29 -13.36
CA LYS A 584 3.64 -32.49 -12.36
C LYS A 584 3.08 -32.83 -10.98
N LYS A 585 1.95 -32.23 -10.61
CA LYS A 585 1.20 -32.51 -9.40
C LYS A 585 0.70 -33.97 -9.38
N ARG A 586 0.08 -34.43 -10.47
CA ARG A 586 -0.36 -35.83 -10.59
C ARG A 586 0.79 -36.80 -10.37
N SER A 587 1.96 -36.55 -10.94
CA SER A 587 3.14 -37.40 -10.74
C SER A 587 3.61 -37.47 -9.29
N LYS A 588 3.46 -36.40 -8.49
CA LYS A 588 3.82 -36.36 -7.05
C LYS A 588 2.78 -37.05 -6.16
N VAL A 589 1.50 -37.01 -6.52
CA VAL A 589 0.41 -37.59 -5.71
C VAL A 589 0.35 -39.12 -5.89
N PHE A 590 0.78 -39.63 -7.05
CA PHE A 590 0.77 -41.08 -7.36
C PHE A 590 2.13 -41.76 -7.21
N ALA A 591 3.18 -41.04 -6.82
CA ALA A 591 4.50 -41.58 -6.46
C ALA A 591 4.60 -41.84 -4.94
#